data_f5f346065b03dbe9323e60b56a13d270
#
_entry.id   f5f346065b03dbe9323e60b56a13d270
#
_cell.length_a   1.000
_cell.length_b   1.000
_cell.length_c   1.000
_cell.angle_alpha   90.00
_cell.angle_beta   90.00
_cell.angle_gamma   90.00
#
_symmetry.space_group_name_H-M   'P 1'
#
loop_
_entity.id
_entity.type
_entity.pdbx_description
1 polymer ?
#
loop_
_entity_poly.entity_id
_entity_poly.type
_entity_poly.pdbx_seq_one_letter_code
_entity_poly.pdbx_strand_id
1 'polypeptide(L)'
;LSKQVEVARVYLMEGQANLEQMLEILHDEEHVLGVTVIRGIEGYGESGEIHTSSILSLSLELPLIVEFFDETERVERVIHRLQDKFDLKHIVSWPATSHMHKQ
;
A
#
# COMPACT_ATOMS: atom_id res chain seq x y z
N LEU A 1 2.18 8.52 24.54
CA LEU A 1 1.12 9.15 23.78
C LEU A 1 0.57 8.20 22.73
N SER A 2 -0.71 8.27 22.50
CA SER A 2 -1.33 7.46 21.47
C SER A 2 -2.37 8.30 20.73
N LYS A 3 -2.66 7.88 19.49
CA LYS A 3 -3.73 8.50 18.73
C LYS A 3 -4.35 7.48 17.78
N GLN A 4 -5.58 7.71 17.43
CA GLN A 4 -6.28 6.87 16.47
C GLN A 4 -5.80 7.19 15.06
N VAL A 5 -5.55 6.14 14.31
CA VAL A 5 -5.17 6.25 12.90
C VAL A 5 -5.96 5.22 12.10
N GLU A 6 -5.91 5.39 10.80
CA GLU A 6 -6.39 4.39 9.86
C GLU A 6 -5.17 3.85 9.12
N VAL A 7 -5.09 2.54 9.00
CA VAL A 7 -4.05 1.88 8.21
C VAL A 7 -4.69 1.43 6.91
N ALA A 8 -4.03 1.69 5.80
CA ALA A 8 -4.51 1.26 4.50
C ALA A 8 -3.45 0.42 3.81
N ARG A 9 -3.88 -0.60 3.09
CA ARG A 9 -3.01 -1.41 2.25
C ARG A 9 -3.53 -1.42 0.83
N VAL A 10 -2.66 -1.06 -0.10
CA VAL A 10 -2.93 -1.14 -1.52
C VAL A 10 -2.24 -2.38 -2.05
N TYR A 11 -3.01 -3.28 -2.64
CA TYR A 11 -2.50 -4.54 -3.16
C TYR A 11 -2.25 -4.39 -4.66
N LEU A 12 -1.01 -4.64 -5.07
CA LEU A 12 -0.56 -4.42 -6.44
C LEU A 12 0.24 -5.63 -6.93
N MET A 13 0.42 -5.69 -8.24
CA MET A 13 1.40 -6.60 -8.83
C MET A 13 2.59 -5.76 -9.29
N GLU A 14 3.79 -6.27 -9.10
CA GLU A 14 5.02 -5.53 -9.32
C GLU A 14 5.13 -4.94 -10.73
N GLY A 15 4.83 -5.72 -11.75
CA GLY A 15 4.93 -5.26 -13.12
C GLY A 15 3.86 -4.29 -13.58
N GLN A 16 2.80 -4.11 -12.77
CA GLN A 16 1.67 -3.26 -13.12
C GLN A 16 1.60 -2.00 -12.29
N ALA A 17 2.51 -1.87 -11.33
CA ALA A 17 2.42 -0.81 -10.35
C ALA A 17 3.10 0.46 -10.83
N ASN A 18 2.43 1.59 -10.64
CA ASN A 18 3.04 2.90 -10.77
C ASN A 18 3.58 3.29 -9.40
N LEU A 19 4.46 2.45 -8.87
CA LEU A 19 4.91 2.55 -7.49
C LEU A 19 5.59 3.88 -7.18
N GLU A 20 6.48 4.33 -8.04
CA GLU A 20 7.18 5.59 -7.79
C GLU A 20 6.22 6.77 -7.73
N GLN A 21 5.25 6.82 -8.65
CA GLN A 21 4.26 7.89 -8.65
C GLN A 21 3.38 7.82 -7.41
N MET A 22 3.03 6.62 -6.98
CA MET A 22 2.22 6.44 -5.79
C MET A 22 2.97 6.89 -4.54
N LEU A 23 4.24 6.51 -4.42
CA LEU A 23 5.06 6.93 -3.29
C LEU A 23 5.27 8.44 -3.28
N GLU A 24 5.41 9.05 -4.46
CA GLU A 24 5.52 10.48 -4.57
C GLU A 24 4.29 11.20 -4.03
N ILE A 25 3.10 10.67 -4.35
CA ILE A 25 1.87 11.24 -3.81
C ILE A 25 1.82 11.07 -2.30
N LEU A 26 2.11 9.89 -1.80
CA LEU A 26 2.01 9.61 -0.37
C LEU A 26 3.02 10.37 0.45
N HIS A 27 4.25 10.46 -0.03
CA HIS A 27 5.35 11.09 0.69
C HIS A 27 5.45 12.58 0.41
N ASP A 28 5.57 12.96 -0.88
CA ASP A 28 5.89 14.34 -1.24
C ASP A 28 4.69 15.26 -1.23
N GLU A 29 3.51 14.77 -1.55
CA GLU A 29 2.32 15.59 -1.68
C GLU A 29 1.40 15.52 -0.47
N GLU A 30 1.11 14.31 0.00
CA GLU A 30 0.19 14.13 1.12
C GLU A 30 0.87 14.07 2.49
N HIS A 31 2.16 13.77 2.51
CA HIS A 31 2.94 13.69 3.76
C HIS A 31 2.30 12.78 4.81
N VAL A 32 1.84 11.60 4.40
CA VAL A 32 1.26 10.67 5.37
C VAL A 32 2.28 10.29 6.44
N LEU A 33 1.80 9.93 7.62
CA LEU A 33 2.67 9.65 8.76
C LEU A 33 3.64 8.50 8.54
N GLY A 34 3.22 7.47 7.81
CA GLY A 34 4.11 6.36 7.52
C GLY A 34 3.72 5.64 6.25
N VAL A 35 4.72 5.19 5.50
CA VAL A 35 4.55 4.40 4.28
C VAL A 35 5.57 3.28 4.30
N THR A 36 5.13 2.06 3.98
CA THR A 36 6.01 0.91 3.85
C THR A 36 5.61 0.13 2.61
N VAL A 37 6.59 -0.27 1.82
CA VAL A 37 6.34 -1.15 0.68
C VAL A 37 6.82 -2.53 1.06
N ILE A 38 5.93 -3.51 0.93
CA ILE A 38 6.22 -4.90 1.24
C ILE A 38 6.13 -5.68 -0.06
N ARG A 39 7.16 -6.46 -0.35
CA ARG A 39 7.18 -7.32 -1.52
C ARG A 39 6.87 -8.74 -1.08
N GLY A 40 5.78 -9.29 -1.61
CA GLY A 40 5.40 -10.66 -1.29
C GLY A 40 6.28 -11.65 -2.04
N ILE A 41 6.46 -12.82 -1.46
CA ILE A 41 7.26 -13.88 -2.09
C ILE A 41 6.40 -14.80 -2.94
N GLU A 42 5.09 -14.79 -2.70
CA GLU A 42 4.15 -15.60 -3.44
C GLU A 42 2.75 -15.08 -3.17
N GLY A 43 1.88 -15.17 -4.14
CA GLY A 43 0.50 -14.80 -3.94
C GLY A 43 -0.30 -14.84 -5.23
N TYR A 44 -1.61 -14.64 -5.08
CA TYR A 44 -2.50 -14.49 -6.22
C TYR A 44 -3.58 -13.48 -5.88
N GLY A 45 -4.13 -12.90 -6.92
CA GLY A 45 -5.21 -11.93 -6.76
C GLY A 45 -6.41 -12.31 -7.60
N GLU A 46 -7.05 -11.31 -8.16
CA GLU A 46 -8.30 -11.44 -8.90
C GLU A 46 -8.23 -12.43 -10.05
N SER A 47 -7.10 -12.52 -10.73
CA SER A 47 -6.93 -13.44 -11.85
C SER A 47 -6.80 -14.90 -11.43
N GLY A 48 -6.48 -15.16 -10.17
CA GLY A 48 -6.23 -16.50 -9.68
C GLY A 48 -4.87 -17.06 -10.04
N GLU A 49 -4.08 -16.31 -10.79
CA GLU A 49 -2.73 -16.73 -11.17
C GLU A 49 -1.78 -16.56 -10.00
N ILE A 50 -1.03 -17.61 -9.69
CA ILE A 50 -0.08 -17.59 -8.58
C ILE A 50 1.25 -17.03 -9.03
N HIS A 51 1.75 -16.04 -8.29
CA HIS A 51 3.02 -15.41 -8.53
C HIS A 51 3.99 -15.74 -7.40
N THR A 52 5.15 -16.25 -7.76
CA THR A 52 6.15 -16.70 -6.78
C THR A 52 7.55 -16.29 -7.21
N SER A 53 8.44 -16.13 -6.23
CA SER A 53 9.84 -15.77 -6.46
C SER A 53 10.75 -16.96 -6.77
N SER A 54 10.21 -18.02 -7.36
CA SER A 54 11.02 -19.20 -7.72
C SER A 54 12.22 -18.81 -8.59
N ILE A 55 13.38 -19.38 -8.27
CA ILE A 55 14.60 -19.13 -9.05
C ILE A 55 14.51 -19.71 -10.47
N LEU A 56 13.58 -20.63 -10.68
CA LEU A 56 13.35 -21.22 -12.00
C LEU A 56 12.40 -20.36 -12.84
N SER A 57 11.76 -19.38 -12.23
CA SER A 57 10.86 -18.48 -12.92
C SER A 57 11.60 -17.20 -13.25
N LEU A 58 11.53 -16.79 -14.52
CA LEU A 58 12.09 -15.51 -14.93
C LEU A 58 11.11 -14.36 -14.72
N SER A 59 9.89 -14.68 -14.27
CA SER A 59 8.91 -13.66 -13.97
C SER A 59 9.24 -13.00 -12.63
N LEU A 60 9.35 -11.69 -12.67
CA LEU A 60 9.59 -10.91 -11.46
C LEU A 60 8.33 -10.21 -10.98
N GLU A 61 7.16 -10.64 -11.49
CA GLU A 61 5.90 -10.07 -11.06
C GLU A 61 5.46 -10.68 -9.73
N LEU A 62 5.90 -10.06 -8.68
CA LEU A 62 5.51 -10.47 -7.32
C LEU A 62 4.44 -9.52 -6.80
N PRO A 63 3.64 -10.00 -5.86
CA PRO A 63 2.67 -9.11 -5.23
C PRO A 63 3.37 -8.04 -4.39
N LEU A 64 2.85 -6.83 -4.45
CA LEU A 64 3.32 -5.73 -3.63
C LEU A 64 2.21 -5.23 -2.74
N ILE A 65 2.57 -4.81 -1.54
CA ILE A 65 1.66 -4.15 -0.63
C ILE A 65 2.26 -2.79 -0.32
N VAL A 66 1.51 -1.73 -0.61
CA VAL A 66 1.87 -0.39 -0.18
C VAL A 66 1.00 -0.10 1.04
N GLU A 67 1.63 -0.04 2.20
CA GLU A 67 0.93 0.22 3.45
C GLU A 67 1.21 1.64 3.89
N PHE A 68 0.17 2.37 4.26
CA PHE A 68 0.35 3.71 4.81
C PHE A 68 -0.67 3.95 5.90
N PHE A 69 -0.38 4.92 6.75
CA PHE A 69 -1.30 5.29 7.83
C PHE A 69 -1.22 6.78 8.13
N ASP A 70 -2.31 7.30 8.61
CA ASP A 70 -2.45 8.68 9.04
C ASP A 70 -3.79 8.78 9.78
N GLU A 71 -4.22 9.97 10.10
CA GLU A 71 -5.56 10.19 10.66
C GLU A 71 -6.61 9.69 9.69
N THR A 72 -7.71 9.16 10.23
CA THR A 72 -8.74 8.50 9.45
C THR A 72 -9.23 9.32 8.26
N GLU A 73 -9.56 10.58 8.48
CA GLU A 73 -10.09 11.42 7.40
C GLU A 73 -9.07 11.64 6.29
N ARG A 74 -7.80 11.78 6.66
CA ARG A 74 -6.75 11.95 5.67
C ARG A 74 -6.57 10.68 4.85
N VAL A 75 -6.56 9.52 5.52
CA VAL A 75 -6.41 8.24 4.81
C VAL A 75 -7.56 8.04 3.82
N GLU A 76 -8.78 8.32 4.23
CA GLU A 76 -9.92 8.19 3.33
C GLU A 76 -9.79 9.09 2.11
N ARG A 77 -9.36 10.33 2.31
CA ARG A 77 -9.14 11.26 1.20
C ARG A 77 -8.04 10.76 0.27
N VAL A 78 -6.95 10.27 0.85
CA VAL A 78 -5.83 9.77 0.07
C VAL A 78 -6.24 8.53 -0.74
N ILE A 79 -7.01 7.63 -0.13
CA ILE A 79 -7.52 6.45 -0.84
C ILE A 79 -8.31 6.88 -2.09
N HIS A 80 -9.23 7.83 -1.92
CA HIS A 80 -10.00 8.33 -3.06
C HIS A 80 -9.10 8.91 -4.14
N ARG A 81 -8.09 9.68 -3.73
CA ARG A 81 -7.15 10.26 -4.67
C ARG A 81 -6.39 9.18 -5.46
N LEU A 82 -5.96 8.13 -4.77
CA LEU A 82 -5.25 7.04 -5.42
C LEU A 82 -6.16 6.28 -6.38
N GLN A 83 -7.42 6.06 -5.98
CA GLN A 83 -8.39 5.39 -6.84
C GLN A 83 -8.71 6.20 -8.10
N ASP A 84 -8.72 7.52 -7.98
CA ASP A 84 -8.97 8.39 -9.13
C ASP A 84 -7.82 8.40 -10.13
N LYS A 85 -6.61 8.21 -9.63
CA LYS A 85 -5.41 8.32 -10.46
C LYS A 85 -4.94 6.98 -11.00
N PHE A 86 -5.12 5.92 -10.27
CA PHE A 86 -4.61 4.60 -10.62
C PHE A 86 -5.75 3.59 -10.69
N ASP A 87 -5.59 2.59 -11.55
CA ASP A 87 -6.54 1.48 -11.64
C ASP A 87 -6.22 0.46 -10.56
N LEU A 88 -6.73 0.70 -9.36
CA LEU A 88 -6.46 -0.14 -8.20
C LEU A 88 -7.63 -1.07 -7.93
N LYS A 89 -7.34 -2.36 -7.84
CA LYS A 89 -8.38 -3.38 -7.67
C LYS A 89 -8.78 -3.58 -6.20
N HIS A 90 -7.79 -3.56 -5.32
CA HIS A 90 -8.05 -3.82 -3.91
C HIS A 90 -7.29 -2.86 -3.01
N ILE A 91 -8.04 -2.15 -2.20
CA ILE A 91 -7.50 -1.35 -1.11
C ILE A 91 -8.28 -1.77 0.13
N VAL A 92 -7.55 -2.17 1.16
CA VAL A 92 -8.15 -2.57 2.43
C VAL A 92 -7.68 -1.60 3.49
N SER A 93 -8.57 -1.18 4.39
CA SER A 93 -8.19 -0.31 5.49
C SER A 93 -8.86 -0.74 6.79
N TRP A 94 -8.25 -0.36 7.90
CA TRP A 94 -8.78 -0.68 9.22
C TRP A 94 -8.29 0.35 10.23
N PRO A 95 -9.06 0.57 11.32
CA PRO A 95 -8.62 1.49 12.36
C PRO A 95 -7.55 0.85 13.24
N ALA A 96 -6.64 1.69 13.70
CA ALA A 96 -5.55 1.25 14.57
C ALA A 96 -5.20 2.35 15.56
N THR A 97 -4.39 2.03 16.53
CA THR A 97 -3.88 2.99 17.50
C THR A 97 -2.38 3.13 17.28
N SER A 98 -1.96 4.35 17.03
CA SER A 98 -0.54 4.64 16.90
C SER A 98 0.00 5.05 18.26
N HIS A 99 1.05 4.38 18.71
CA HIS A 99 1.71 4.68 19.97
C HIS A 99 2.96 5.48 19.66
N MET A 100 2.97 6.72 20.09
CA MET A 100 4.07 7.62 19.81
C MET A 100 5.03 7.66 21.00
N HIS A 101 6.32 7.72 20.67
CA HIS A 101 7.33 7.80 21.70
C HIS A 101 7.16 9.12 22.47
N LYS A 102 7.22 9.03 23.79
CA LYS A 102 7.14 10.22 24.64
C LYS A 102 8.49 10.89 24.69
N GLN A 103 8.49 12.16 24.40
CA GLN A 103 9.70 12.98 24.50
C GLN A 103 9.75 13.77 25.78
#